data_4d094aa0ae743fb636862fd67143db74
#
_entry.id   4d094aa0ae743fb636862fd67143db74
#
_cell.length_a   1.000
_cell.length_b   1.000
_cell.length_c   1.000
_cell.angle_alpha   90.00
_cell.angle_beta   90.00
_cell.angle_gamma   90.00
#
_symmetry.space_group_name_H-M   'P 1'
#
loop_
_entity.id
_entity.type
_entity.pdbx_description
1 polymer ?
#
loop_
_entity_poly.entity_id
_entity_poly.type
_entity_poly.pdbx_seq_one_letter_code
_entity_poly.pdbx_strand_id
1 'polypeptide(L)'
;MSRKVSVLGAGTWGTALAIQLTENGNEVTLWSKVEKEITALKADRKHIVNLPHVELPDSVILTTDLKEACVDKDIIVFATASPYIRATAQSVKEFVPDGQIVVNVAKGIEESTLMTLTEVINDEIPTAQVAVLSGPSHAEEVGRDIPTAIVVGAKKKEVAMLIQDTFMNDTFRIYISPDVTGIELGGSLKNVIALAAGVVDGLELGDNTKAALMTRGLTEISRLGVAMGGNLETFLGLSGMGDLIVTCTSLHSRNHNAGYLIGKGYTMKAAMEEVKQVVEGVNSARAALLLANKYHVSMPIVEQINEVLFGDKTAKEALFELFARARQEEINWSDGQ
;
A
#
# COMPACT_ATOMS: atom_id res chain seq x y z
N MET A 1 2.99 20.25 19.34
CA MET A 1 2.36 19.70 20.57
C MET A 1 2.45 18.20 20.48
N SER A 2 2.83 17.49 21.56
CA SER A 2 2.80 16.04 21.62
C SER A 2 1.38 15.51 21.45
N ARG A 3 1.19 14.45 20.65
CA ARG A 3 -0.10 13.77 20.43
C ARG A 3 -0.02 12.33 20.89
N LYS A 4 -1.14 11.77 21.28
CA LYS A 4 -1.28 10.34 21.57
C LYS A 4 -1.67 9.60 20.30
N VAL A 5 -0.75 8.82 19.74
CA VAL A 5 -0.95 8.10 18.49
C VAL A 5 -0.91 6.60 18.73
N SER A 6 -1.91 5.89 18.25
CA SER A 6 -1.91 4.43 18.22
C SER A 6 -1.58 3.92 16.82
N VAL A 7 -0.75 2.88 16.73
CA VAL A 7 -0.44 2.16 15.50
C VAL A 7 -0.93 0.72 15.65
N LEU A 8 -1.97 0.36 14.89
CA LEU A 8 -2.59 -0.96 14.88
C LEU A 8 -1.92 -1.84 13.82
N GLY A 9 -0.99 -2.67 14.24
CA GLY A 9 -0.20 -3.57 13.41
C GLY A 9 1.30 -3.37 13.63
N ALA A 10 1.93 -4.32 14.33
CA ALA A 10 3.36 -4.31 14.65
C ALA A 10 4.21 -5.00 13.57
N GLY A 11 3.76 -4.98 12.31
CA GLY A 11 4.57 -5.39 11.17
C GLY A 11 5.68 -4.37 10.85
N THR A 12 6.46 -4.63 9.82
CA THR A 12 7.60 -3.79 9.41
C THR A 12 7.22 -2.32 9.25
N TRP A 13 6.13 -2.04 8.51
CA TRP A 13 5.68 -0.66 8.27
C TRP A 13 5.12 0.02 9.52
N GLY A 14 4.29 -0.67 10.31
CA GLY A 14 3.76 -0.11 11.56
C GLY A 14 4.87 0.18 12.57
N THR A 15 5.89 -0.68 12.66
CA THR A 15 7.05 -0.45 13.52
C THR A 15 7.87 0.76 13.07
N ALA A 16 8.14 0.90 11.75
CA ALA A 16 8.86 2.06 11.21
C ALA A 16 8.10 3.38 11.49
N LEU A 17 6.77 3.39 11.32
CA LEU A 17 5.94 4.55 11.65
C LEU A 17 5.91 4.86 13.15
N ALA A 18 5.88 3.82 14.00
CA ALA A 18 5.92 4.03 15.46
C ALA A 18 7.23 4.70 15.89
N ILE A 19 8.36 4.35 15.28
CA ILE A 19 9.66 4.98 15.53
C ILE A 19 9.60 6.45 15.10
N GLN A 20 9.26 6.70 13.83
CA GLN A 20 9.19 8.03 13.25
C GLN A 20 8.24 8.97 14.04
N LEU A 21 7.06 8.49 14.45
CA LEU A 21 6.11 9.24 15.25
C LEU A 21 6.66 9.57 16.65
N THR A 22 7.41 8.63 17.26
CA THR A 22 8.04 8.84 18.57
C THR A 22 9.16 9.87 18.49
N GLU A 23 9.97 9.83 17.43
CA GLU A 23 11.03 10.82 17.18
C GLU A 23 10.48 12.23 16.95
N ASN A 24 9.25 12.33 16.41
CA ASN A 24 8.50 13.59 16.33
C ASN A 24 7.95 14.07 17.70
N GLY A 25 8.25 13.39 18.79
CA GLY A 25 7.83 13.76 20.13
C GLY A 25 6.40 13.37 20.51
N ASN A 26 5.79 12.42 19.81
CA ASN A 26 4.47 11.90 20.14
C ASN A 26 4.52 10.75 21.16
N GLU A 27 3.42 10.55 21.88
CA GLU A 27 3.21 9.38 22.75
C GLU A 27 2.63 8.24 21.89
N VAL A 28 3.43 7.20 21.62
CA VAL A 28 3.06 6.15 20.67
C VAL A 28 2.73 4.84 21.36
N THR A 29 1.59 4.26 21.00
CA THR A 29 1.19 2.91 21.37
C THR A 29 1.20 2.03 20.11
N LEU A 30 1.99 0.96 20.11
CA LEU A 30 2.07 -0.03 19.01
C LEU A 30 1.35 -1.32 19.45
N TRP A 31 0.31 -1.68 18.72
CA TRP A 31 -0.50 -2.85 18.98
C TRP A 31 -0.31 -3.95 17.95
N SER A 32 -0.32 -5.19 18.41
CA SER A 32 -0.53 -6.35 17.55
C SER A 32 -1.49 -7.35 18.19
N LYS A 33 -2.31 -8.00 17.35
CA LYS A 33 -3.12 -9.15 17.76
C LYS A 33 -2.26 -10.36 18.10
N VAL A 34 -1.04 -10.42 17.57
CA VAL A 34 -0.14 -11.57 17.72
C VAL A 34 0.78 -11.34 18.92
N GLU A 35 0.46 -12.00 20.03
CA GLU A 35 1.21 -11.87 21.29
C GLU A 35 2.72 -12.12 21.12
N LYS A 36 3.09 -13.08 20.26
CA LYS A 36 4.50 -13.39 19.95
C LYS A 36 5.27 -12.20 19.37
N GLU A 37 4.61 -11.39 18.54
CA GLU A 37 5.23 -10.18 17.96
C GLU A 37 5.52 -9.14 19.06
N ILE A 38 4.55 -8.87 19.91
CA ILE A 38 4.71 -7.94 21.03
C ILE A 38 5.74 -8.42 22.04
N THR A 39 5.76 -9.72 22.34
CA THR A 39 6.76 -10.32 23.24
C THR A 39 8.17 -10.17 22.66
N ALA A 40 8.37 -10.44 21.37
CA ALA A 40 9.65 -10.28 20.70
C ALA A 40 10.10 -8.80 20.70
N LEU A 41 9.19 -7.87 20.36
CA LEU A 41 9.50 -6.44 20.37
C LEU A 41 9.80 -5.91 21.77
N LYS A 42 9.16 -6.44 22.83
CA LYS A 42 9.49 -6.11 24.23
C LYS A 42 10.88 -6.59 24.63
N ALA A 43 11.28 -7.78 24.16
CA ALA A 43 12.59 -8.38 24.50
C ALA A 43 13.74 -7.71 23.77
N ASP A 44 13.58 -7.51 22.46
CA ASP A 44 14.68 -7.14 21.56
C ASP A 44 14.69 -5.66 21.16
N ARG A 45 13.58 -4.95 21.36
CA ARG A 45 13.34 -3.57 20.89
C ARG A 45 13.70 -3.40 19.40
N LYS A 46 13.58 -4.46 18.62
CA LYS A 46 13.88 -4.53 17.18
C LYS A 46 12.96 -5.49 16.46
N HIS A 47 12.65 -5.18 15.23
CA HIS A 47 12.04 -6.14 14.32
C HIS A 47 13.15 -6.96 13.63
N ILE A 48 13.66 -7.98 14.32
CA ILE A 48 14.93 -8.69 13.99
C ILE A 48 15.01 -9.14 12.53
N VAL A 49 13.89 -9.59 11.94
CA VAL A 49 13.90 -10.14 10.57
C VAL A 49 13.83 -9.04 9.52
N ASN A 50 12.99 -8.04 9.71
CA ASN A 50 12.66 -7.09 8.63
C ASN A 50 13.24 -5.68 8.85
N LEU A 51 13.57 -5.30 10.10
CA LEU A 51 14.21 -4.03 10.45
C LEU A 51 15.37 -4.26 11.43
N PRO A 52 16.37 -5.07 11.06
CA PRO A 52 17.43 -5.49 12.01
C PRO A 52 18.32 -4.33 12.46
N HIS A 53 18.39 -3.25 11.69
CA HIS A 53 19.27 -2.10 11.92
C HIS A 53 18.56 -0.91 12.59
N VAL A 54 17.30 -1.08 13.00
CA VAL A 54 16.49 0.01 13.56
C VAL A 54 16.03 -0.39 14.97
N GLU A 55 16.20 0.50 15.95
CA GLU A 55 15.78 0.27 17.32
C GLU A 55 14.44 0.98 17.60
N LEU A 56 13.52 0.26 18.22
CA LEU A 56 12.25 0.82 18.68
C LEU A 56 12.50 1.59 19.99
N PRO A 57 12.19 2.90 20.08
CA PRO A 57 12.40 3.69 21.28
C PRO A 57 11.71 3.10 22.52
N ASP A 58 12.35 3.19 23.69
CA ASP A 58 11.81 2.62 24.94
C ASP A 58 10.49 3.24 25.36
N SER A 59 10.21 4.47 24.94
CA SER A 59 8.97 5.19 25.20
C SER A 59 7.76 4.64 24.45
N VAL A 60 7.95 3.81 23.41
CA VAL A 60 6.84 3.17 22.69
C VAL A 60 6.18 2.12 23.57
N ILE A 61 4.87 2.30 23.81
CA ILE A 61 4.04 1.37 24.56
C ILE A 61 3.70 0.20 23.64
N LEU A 62 4.02 -1.04 24.06
CA LEU A 62 3.77 -2.26 23.32
C LEU A 62 2.65 -3.06 23.97
N THR A 63 1.55 -3.29 23.25
CA THR A 63 0.35 -3.93 23.82
C THR A 63 -0.34 -4.87 22.85
N THR A 64 -1.05 -5.85 23.41
CA THR A 64 -2.04 -6.70 22.71
C THR A 64 -3.48 -6.31 23.09
N ASP A 65 -3.66 -5.36 24.02
CA ASP A 65 -4.96 -4.90 24.48
C ASP A 65 -5.48 -3.79 23.54
N LEU A 66 -6.63 -4.06 22.90
CA LEU A 66 -7.29 -3.11 21.97
C LEU A 66 -7.83 -1.87 22.70
N LYS A 67 -8.29 -2.02 23.94
CA LYS A 67 -8.79 -0.89 24.70
C LYS A 67 -7.65 0.09 25.05
N GLU A 68 -6.50 -0.41 25.49
CA GLU A 68 -5.30 0.39 25.74
C GLU A 68 -4.83 1.05 24.43
N ALA A 69 -4.92 0.33 23.31
CA ALA A 69 -4.51 0.84 22.02
C ALA A 69 -5.43 1.95 21.47
N CYS A 70 -6.73 1.93 21.76
CA CYS A 70 -7.70 2.82 21.07
C CYS A 70 -8.26 3.94 21.95
N VAL A 71 -8.37 3.73 23.27
CA VAL A 71 -8.97 4.74 24.16
C VAL A 71 -8.01 5.90 24.39
N ASP A 72 -8.55 7.12 24.40
CA ASP A 72 -7.81 8.37 24.67
C ASP A 72 -6.63 8.60 23.70
N LYS A 73 -6.89 8.38 22.41
CA LYS A 73 -5.94 8.63 21.31
C LYS A 73 -6.39 9.81 20.45
N ASP A 74 -5.46 10.65 20.03
CA ASP A 74 -5.72 11.70 19.06
C ASP A 74 -5.84 11.14 17.65
N ILE A 75 -5.00 10.15 17.32
CA ILE A 75 -4.96 9.49 16.01
C ILE A 75 -4.82 7.98 16.19
N ILE A 76 -5.58 7.21 15.39
CA ILE A 76 -5.44 5.75 15.27
C ILE A 76 -4.98 5.41 13.86
N VAL A 77 -3.84 4.74 13.73
CA VAL A 77 -3.22 4.34 12.46
C VAL A 77 -3.47 2.86 12.21
N PHE A 78 -4.10 2.54 11.07
CA PHE A 78 -4.31 1.16 10.62
C PHE A 78 -3.13 0.73 9.75
N ALA A 79 -2.24 -0.10 10.29
CA ALA A 79 -1.04 -0.62 9.65
C ALA A 79 -1.03 -2.15 9.53
N THR A 80 -2.17 -2.80 9.75
CA THR A 80 -2.35 -4.24 9.45
C THR A 80 -2.37 -4.48 7.94
N ALA A 81 -2.02 -5.68 7.49
CA ALA A 81 -2.11 -6.04 6.06
C ALA A 81 -3.56 -5.97 5.55
N SER A 82 -3.73 -5.68 4.25
CA SER A 82 -5.05 -5.38 3.64
C SER A 82 -6.14 -6.40 3.95
N PRO A 83 -5.89 -7.74 3.99
CA PRO A 83 -6.95 -8.72 4.30
C PRO A 83 -7.49 -8.64 5.72
N TYR A 84 -6.79 -7.93 6.62
CA TYR A 84 -7.16 -7.85 8.03
C TYR A 84 -7.78 -6.51 8.44
N ILE A 85 -7.89 -5.54 7.52
CA ILE A 85 -8.41 -4.20 7.82
C ILE A 85 -9.84 -4.25 8.35
N ARG A 86 -10.77 -4.96 7.68
CA ARG A 86 -12.16 -5.09 8.15
C ARG A 86 -12.24 -5.72 9.53
N ALA A 87 -11.58 -6.84 9.73
CA ALA A 87 -11.58 -7.51 11.02
C ALA A 87 -10.97 -6.65 12.14
N THR A 88 -9.94 -5.85 11.82
CA THR A 88 -9.34 -4.90 12.76
C THR A 88 -10.35 -3.78 13.08
N ALA A 89 -10.99 -3.19 12.07
CA ALA A 89 -12.00 -2.15 12.27
C ALA A 89 -13.17 -2.63 13.13
N GLN A 90 -13.70 -3.83 12.86
CA GLN A 90 -14.74 -4.47 13.68
C GLN A 90 -14.31 -4.66 15.14
N SER A 91 -13.05 -5.04 15.35
CA SER A 91 -12.54 -5.31 16.70
C SER A 91 -12.35 -4.05 17.54
N VAL A 92 -12.11 -2.89 16.91
CA VAL A 92 -11.84 -1.63 17.61
C VAL A 92 -13.02 -0.69 17.70
N LYS A 93 -14.09 -0.90 16.93
CA LYS A 93 -15.20 0.06 16.78
C LYS A 93 -15.85 0.49 18.11
N GLU A 94 -15.91 -0.37 19.10
CA GLU A 94 -16.47 -0.07 20.42
C GLU A 94 -15.59 0.87 21.26
N PHE A 95 -14.29 0.99 20.91
CA PHE A 95 -13.31 1.82 21.58
C PHE A 95 -13.01 3.12 20.85
N VAL A 96 -13.57 3.30 19.64
CA VAL A 96 -13.32 4.46 18.77
C VAL A 96 -14.46 5.46 18.96
N PRO A 97 -14.21 6.64 19.54
CA PRO A 97 -15.24 7.66 19.73
C PRO A 97 -15.65 8.33 18.42
N ASP A 98 -16.83 8.95 18.43
CA ASP A 98 -17.33 9.73 17.29
C ASP A 98 -16.35 10.85 16.93
N GLY A 99 -16.08 11.01 15.64
CA GLY A 99 -15.16 12.02 15.14
C GLY A 99 -13.68 11.67 15.26
N GLN A 100 -13.33 10.48 15.75
CA GLN A 100 -11.95 10.01 15.83
C GLN A 100 -11.24 10.10 14.48
N ILE A 101 -10.02 10.63 14.48
CA ILE A 101 -9.15 10.61 13.30
C ILE A 101 -8.53 9.22 13.16
N VAL A 102 -8.78 8.59 12.01
CA VAL A 102 -8.23 7.29 11.65
C VAL A 102 -7.43 7.41 10.36
N VAL A 103 -6.19 6.90 10.35
CA VAL A 103 -5.30 6.95 9.20
C VAL A 103 -5.04 5.54 8.69
N ASN A 104 -5.49 5.22 7.48
CA ASN A 104 -5.10 4.00 6.80
C ASN A 104 -3.73 4.17 6.14
N VAL A 105 -2.80 3.28 6.44
CA VAL A 105 -1.47 3.23 5.81
C VAL A 105 -1.24 1.92 5.05
N ALA A 106 -2.22 1.01 5.06
CA ALA A 106 -2.20 -0.22 4.29
C ALA A 106 -2.57 0.05 2.82
N LYS A 107 -2.10 -0.80 1.93
CA LYS A 107 -2.31 -0.70 0.48
C LYS A 107 -2.98 -1.97 -0.01
N GLY A 108 -4.17 -1.85 -0.60
CA GLY A 108 -4.95 -2.98 -1.08
C GLY A 108 -6.40 -2.61 -1.35
N ILE A 109 -7.15 -3.56 -1.87
CA ILE A 109 -8.59 -3.48 -2.15
C ILE A 109 -9.21 -4.74 -1.56
N GLU A 110 -10.34 -4.61 -0.86
CA GLU A 110 -11.07 -5.76 -0.35
C GLU A 110 -11.76 -6.49 -1.50
N GLU A 111 -11.35 -7.74 -1.77
CA GLU A 111 -11.83 -8.50 -2.94
C GLU A 111 -13.34 -8.74 -2.90
N SER A 112 -13.91 -9.03 -1.74
CA SER A 112 -15.32 -9.42 -1.58
C SER A 112 -16.30 -8.27 -1.85
N THR A 113 -15.93 -7.03 -1.58
CA THR A 113 -16.78 -5.84 -1.71
C THR A 113 -16.31 -4.89 -2.79
N LEU A 114 -15.06 -5.02 -3.23
CA LEU A 114 -14.33 -4.12 -4.11
C LEU A 114 -14.16 -2.70 -3.52
N MET A 115 -14.28 -2.57 -2.21
CA MET A 115 -14.04 -1.33 -1.47
C MET A 115 -12.55 -1.05 -1.33
N THR A 116 -12.17 0.23 -1.37
CA THR A 116 -10.87 0.68 -0.87
C THR A 116 -10.81 0.53 0.64
N LEU A 117 -9.62 0.52 1.22
CA LEU A 117 -9.48 0.25 2.65
C LEU A 117 -10.03 1.36 3.54
N THR A 118 -10.04 2.63 3.09
CA THR A 118 -10.73 3.71 3.81
C THR A 118 -12.24 3.55 3.75
N GLU A 119 -12.79 3.05 2.63
CA GLU A 119 -14.22 2.71 2.53
C GLU A 119 -14.58 1.58 3.49
N VAL A 120 -13.74 0.53 3.59
CA VAL A 120 -13.91 -0.57 4.55
C VAL A 120 -13.91 -0.06 5.99
N ILE A 121 -13.00 0.84 6.34
CA ILE A 121 -12.95 1.43 7.68
C ILE A 121 -14.19 2.28 7.95
N ASN A 122 -14.63 3.10 6.97
CA ASN A 122 -15.84 3.90 7.09
C ASN A 122 -17.13 3.06 7.19
N ASP A 123 -17.17 1.90 6.53
CA ASP A 123 -18.30 0.95 6.61
C ASP A 123 -18.45 0.40 8.04
N GLU A 124 -17.35 0.06 8.71
CA GLU A 124 -17.36 -0.48 10.08
C GLU A 124 -17.42 0.61 11.17
N ILE A 125 -16.83 1.80 10.92
CA ILE A 125 -16.74 2.92 11.86
C ILE A 125 -17.20 4.21 11.16
N PRO A 126 -18.51 4.36 10.87
CA PRO A 126 -19.04 5.44 10.03
C PRO A 126 -18.88 6.84 10.64
N THR A 127 -18.65 6.93 11.94
CA THR A 127 -18.45 8.21 12.66
C THR A 127 -17.00 8.69 12.66
N ALA A 128 -16.06 7.86 12.21
CA ALA A 128 -14.65 8.23 12.13
C ALA A 128 -14.35 9.22 10.99
N GLN A 129 -13.31 10.03 11.18
CA GLN A 129 -12.72 10.87 10.13
C GLN A 129 -11.55 10.11 9.51
N VAL A 130 -11.83 9.33 8.46
CA VAL A 130 -10.84 8.44 7.86
C VAL A 130 -10.02 9.18 6.80
N ALA A 131 -8.70 9.03 6.89
CA ALA A 131 -7.70 9.52 5.95
C ALA A 131 -6.80 8.37 5.47
N VAL A 132 -6.10 8.58 4.37
CA VAL A 132 -5.08 7.67 3.84
C VAL A 132 -3.71 8.34 3.83
N LEU A 133 -2.66 7.57 4.12
CA LEU A 133 -1.27 7.98 3.98
C LEU A 133 -0.57 7.00 3.04
N SER A 134 -0.06 7.48 1.90
CA SER A 134 0.54 6.63 0.86
C SER A 134 1.63 7.37 0.08
N GLY A 135 2.46 6.62 -0.65
CA GLY A 135 3.57 7.12 -1.44
C GLY A 135 4.78 6.17 -1.37
N PRO A 136 5.92 6.54 -1.99
CA PRO A 136 7.14 5.75 -1.96
C PRO A 136 7.70 5.72 -0.53
N SER A 137 7.51 4.61 0.17
CA SER A 137 7.79 4.51 1.61
C SER A 137 8.15 3.08 2.00
N HIS A 138 9.35 2.61 1.62
CA HIS A 138 9.88 1.37 2.15
C HIS A 138 10.19 1.54 3.64
N ALA A 139 9.67 0.63 4.46
CA ALA A 139 9.82 0.69 5.92
C ALA A 139 11.30 0.64 6.35
N GLU A 140 12.11 -0.08 5.59
CA GLU A 140 13.55 -0.22 5.77
C GLU A 140 14.31 1.10 5.59
N GLU A 141 13.78 2.01 4.77
CA GLU A 141 14.34 3.34 4.54
C GLU A 141 13.80 4.34 5.55
N VAL A 142 12.49 4.37 5.74
CA VAL A 142 11.84 5.27 6.72
C VAL A 142 12.35 5.04 8.14
N GLY A 143 12.49 3.77 8.56
CA GLY A 143 13.02 3.44 9.88
C GLY A 143 14.50 3.81 10.09
N ARG A 144 15.22 4.23 9.05
CA ARG A 144 16.61 4.72 9.11
C ARG A 144 16.72 6.21 8.79
N ASP A 145 15.62 6.96 8.85
CA ASP A 145 15.56 8.39 8.56
C ASP A 145 16.05 8.78 7.16
N ILE A 146 15.99 7.85 6.18
CA ILE A 146 16.30 8.17 4.80
C ILE A 146 15.20 9.09 4.24
N PRO A 147 15.57 10.23 3.60
CA PRO A 147 14.61 11.19 3.11
C PRO A 147 13.51 10.57 2.26
N THR A 148 12.27 10.74 2.70
CA THR A 148 11.07 10.13 2.12
C THR A 148 9.99 11.20 1.94
N ALA A 149 9.28 11.16 0.81
CA ALA A 149 8.15 12.06 0.54
C ALA A 149 6.90 11.24 0.22
N ILE A 150 5.81 11.52 0.92
CA ILE A 150 4.53 10.83 0.77
C ILE A 150 3.36 11.83 0.76
N VAL A 151 2.14 11.34 0.58
CA VAL A 151 0.93 12.16 0.57
C VAL A 151 -0.10 11.63 1.57
N VAL A 152 -0.75 12.55 2.28
CA VAL A 152 -1.96 12.27 3.07
C VAL A 152 -3.19 12.77 2.33
N GLY A 153 -4.17 11.89 2.17
CA GLY A 153 -5.49 12.19 1.60
C GLY A 153 -6.56 12.22 2.68
N ALA A 154 -7.37 13.28 2.72
CA ALA A 154 -8.51 13.38 3.61
C ALA A 154 -9.63 14.23 3.01
N LYS A 155 -10.89 13.92 3.34
CA LYS A 155 -12.06 14.71 2.88
C LYS A 155 -12.07 16.13 3.48
N LYS A 156 -11.51 16.33 4.68
CA LYS A 156 -11.41 17.62 5.36
C LYS A 156 -9.94 18.06 5.39
N LYS A 157 -9.68 19.29 4.96
CA LYS A 157 -8.33 19.87 4.90
C LYS A 157 -7.68 19.92 6.28
N GLU A 158 -8.46 20.24 7.31
CA GLU A 158 -8.01 20.33 8.70
C GLU A 158 -7.49 18.99 9.22
N VAL A 159 -8.15 17.88 8.83
CA VAL A 159 -7.71 16.51 9.15
C VAL A 159 -6.39 16.20 8.45
N ALA A 160 -6.28 16.51 7.15
CA ALA A 160 -5.04 16.31 6.41
C ALA A 160 -3.87 17.12 7.01
N MET A 161 -4.11 18.38 7.37
CA MET A 161 -3.10 19.24 8.00
C MET A 161 -2.68 18.73 9.38
N LEU A 162 -3.63 18.26 10.21
CA LEU A 162 -3.32 17.70 11.52
C LEU A 162 -2.44 16.45 11.41
N ILE A 163 -2.75 15.57 10.43
CA ILE A 163 -1.93 14.38 10.17
C ILE A 163 -0.56 14.80 9.64
N GLN A 164 -0.50 15.74 8.69
CA GLN A 164 0.76 16.30 8.19
C GLN A 164 1.64 16.80 9.35
N ASP A 165 1.11 17.63 10.23
CA ASP A 165 1.83 18.19 11.38
C ASP A 165 2.32 17.11 12.35
N THR A 166 1.59 15.99 12.47
CA THR A 166 1.92 14.91 13.41
C THR A 166 3.04 14.02 12.88
N PHE A 167 3.00 13.72 11.57
CA PHE A 167 3.91 12.76 10.95
C PHE A 167 5.13 13.39 10.28
N MET A 168 5.06 14.66 9.86
CA MET A 168 6.14 15.29 9.10
C MET A 168 7.33 15.67 10.01
N ASN A 169 8.55 15.47 9.49
CA ASN A 169 9.80 15.97 10.05
C ASN A 169 10.79 16.33 8.91
N ASP A 170 12.07 16.53 9.26
CA ASP A 170 13.10 16.96 8.31
C ASP A 170 13.42 15.90 7.24
N THR A 171 13.20 14.62 7.54
CA THR A 171 13.43 13.48 6.63
C THR A 171 12.16 12.86 6.09
N PHE A 172 11.00 13.14 6.70
CA PHE A 172 9.71 12.58 6.29
C PHE A 172 8.75 13.68 5.85
N ARG A 173 8.78 13.98 4.54
CA ARG A 173 7.97 15.05 3.94
C ARG A 173 6.58 14.57 3.60
N ILE A 174 5.54 15.30 4.03
CA ILE A 174 4.14 14.97 3.73
C ILE A 174 3.47 16.09 2.94
N TYR A 175 2.82 15.72 1.83
CA TYR A 175 1.93 16.59 1.06
C TYR A 175 0.48 16.27 1.40
N ILE A 176 -0.42 17.23 1.27
CA ILE A 176 -1.86 17.03 1.53
C ILE A 176 -2.65 17.01 0.23
N SER A 177 -3.73 16.21 0.17
CA SER A 177 -4.60 16.11 -1.00
C SER A 177 -6.06 15.83 -0.57
N PRO A 178 -7.06 16.35 -1.28
CA PRO A 178 -8.46 15.94 -1.08
C PRO A 178 -8.82 14.60 -1.75
N ASP A 179 -7.96 14.08 -2.64
CA ASP A 179 -8.23 12.89 -3.45
C ASP A 179 -7.86 11.59 -2.74
N VAL A 180 -8.71 11.18 -1.79
CA VAL A 180 -8.54 9.91 -1.06
C VAL A 180 -8.58 8.71 -2.01
N THR A 181 -9.54 8.69 -2.94
CA THR A 181 -9.74 7.59 -3.89
C THR A 181 -8.53 7.37 -4.79
N GLY A 182 -8.03 8.44 -5.41
CA GLY A 182 -6.86 8.35 -6.30
C GLY A 182 -5.60 7.89 -5.56
N ILE A 183 -5.39 8.36 -4.32
CA ILE A 183 -4.25 7.95 -3.49
C ILE A 183 -4.31 6.46 -3.14
N GLU A 184 -5.48 5.95 -2.73
CA GLU A 184 -5.65 4.53 -2.39
C GLU A 184 -5.50 3.62 -3.60
N LEU A 185 -6.12 3.98 -4.73
CA LEU A 185 -6.05 3.18 -5.95
C LEU A 185 -4.63 3.16 -6.51
N GLY A 186 -3.93 4.30 -6.54
CA GLY A 186 -2.52 4.36 -6.94
C GLY A 186 -1.65 3.43 -6.10
N GLY A 187 -1.74 3.55 -4.78
CA GLY A 187 -0.98 2.73 -3.85
C GLY A 187 -1.32 1.23 -3.89
N SER A 188 -2.56 0.87 -4.20
CA SER A 188 -3.01 -0.53 -4.23
C SER A 188 -2.70 -1.21 -5.56
N LEU A 189 -3.04 -0.58 -6.67
CA LEU A 189 -2.92 -1.17 -8.02
C LEU A 189 -1.47 -1.26 -8.49
N LYS A 190 -0.58 -0.35 -8.04
CA LYS A 190 0.86 -0.44 -8.33
C LYS A 190 1.48 -1.78 -7.95
N ASN A 191 0.95 -2.44 -6.92
CA ASN A 191 1.47 -3.72 -6.44
C ASN A 191 1.32 -4.83 -7.48
N VAL A 192 0.25 -4.78 -8.30
CA VAL A 192 0.03 -5.69 -9.41
C VAL A 192 1.06 -5.46 -10.52
N ILE A 193 1.32 -4.19 -10.82
CA ILE A 193 2.33 -3.83 -11.83
C ILE A 193 3.75 -4.16 -11.36
N ALA A 194 4.03 -3.98 -10.06
CA ALA A 194 5.32 -4.37 -9.48
C ALA A 194 5.56 -5.89 -9.54
N LEU A 195 4.51 -6.69 -9.36
CA LEU A 195 4.58 -8.14 -9.56
C LEU A 195 4.89 -8.45 -11.04
N ALA A 196 4.22 -7.77 -12.00
CA ALA A 196 4.51 -7.91 -13.43
C ALA A 196 5.95 -7.48 -13.77
N ALA A 197 6.47 -6.41 -13.15
CA ALA A 197 7.86 -5.97 -13.32
C ALA A 197 8.86 -7.03 -12.82
N GLY A 198 8.56 -7.67 -11.70
CA GLY A 198 9.34 -8.81 -11.22
C GLY A 198 9.34 -9.98 -12.22
N VAL A 199 8.18 -10.30 -12.83
CA VAL A 199 8.10 -11.34 -13.88
C VAL A 199 9.01 -10.98 -15.06
N VAL A 200 9.03 -9.73 -15.52
CA VAL A 200 9.91 -9.25 -16.59
C VAL A 200 11.39 -9.46 -16.22
N ASP A 201 11.78 -9.12 -14.99
CA ASP A 201 13.15 -9.33 -14.52
C ASP A 201 13.48 -10.82 -14.37
N GLY A 202 12.55 -11.64 -13.90
CA GLY A 202 12.72 -13.10 -13.82
C GLY A 202 12.90 -13.78 -15.18
N LEU A 203 12.27 -13.23 -16.22
CA LEU A 203 12.42 -13.66 -17.61
C LEU A 203 13.65 -13.06 -18.33
N GLU A 204 14.41 -12.18 -17.65
CA GLU A 204 15.62 -11.52 -18.19
C GLU A 204 15.36 -10.69 -19.45
N LEU A 205 14.25 -9.95 -19.51
CA LEU A 205 13.80 -9.22 -20.71
C LEU A 205 14.37 -7.79 -20.81
N GLY A 206 15.12 -7.35 -19.82
CA GLY A 206 15.86 -6.10 -19.83
C GLY A 206 15.02 -4.85 -19.49
N ASP A 207 15.72 -3.71 -19.40
CA ASP A 207 15.20 -2.45 -18.89
C ASP A 207 14.15 -1.79 -19.82
N ASN A 208 14.29 -1.94 -21.14
CA ASN A 208 13.31 -1.39 -22.08
C ASN A 208 11.92 -2.00 -21.88
N THR A 209 11.84 -3.32 -21.69
CA THR A 209 10.58 -4.03 -21.43
C THR A 209 9.99 -3.60 -20.10
N LYS A 210 10.83 -3.48 -19.06
CA LYS A 210 10.39 -3.02 -17.74
C LYS A 210 9.88 -1.57 -17.77
N ALA A 211 10.58 -0.67 -18.45
CA ALA A 211 10.16 0.72 -18.61
C ALA A 211 8.81 0.83 -19.35
N ALA A 212 8.65 0.09 -20.45
CA ALA A 212 7.38 0.01 -21.19
C ALA A 212 6.24 -0.53 -20.31
N LEU A 213 6.50 -1.60 -19.54
CA LEU A 213 5.53 -2.17 -18.61
C LEU A 213 5.09 -1.16 -17.54
N MET A 214 6.04 -0.46 -16.92
CA MET A 214 5.72 0.54 -15.88
C MET A 214 4.90 1.69 -16.47
N THR A 215 5.26 2.20 -17.64
CA THR A 215 4.52 3.28 -18.31
C THR A 215 3.10 2.85 -18.66
N ARG A 216 2.93 1.68 -19.25
CA ARG A 216 1.61 1.15 -19.61
C ARG A 216 0.80 0.76 -18.37
N GLY A 217 1.43 0.21 -17.34
CA GLY A 217 0.82 -0.09 -16.07
C GLY A 217 0.28 1.16 -15.38
N LEU A 218 1.04 2.26 -15.36
CA LEU A 218 0.56 3.55 -14.85
C LEU A 218 -0.65 4.04 -15.64
N THR A 219 -0.65 3.87 -16.97
CA THR A 219 -1.79 4.24 -17.82
C THR A 219 -3.05 3.42 -17.46
N GLU A 220 -2.92 2.11 -17.24
CA GLU A 220 -4.04 1.25 -16.81
C GLU A 220 -4.58 1.68 -15.44
N ILE A 221 -3.68 1.89 -14.47
CA ILE A 221 -4.03 2.36 -13.12
C ILE A 221 -4.77 3.69 -13.19
N SER A 222 -4.25 4.65 -13.96
CA SER A 222 -4.84 5.99 -14.09
C SER A 222 -6.24 5.94 -14.74
N ARG A 223 -6.42 5.13 -15.78
CA ARG A 223 -7.73 4.96 -16.44
C ARG A 223 -8.78 4.42 -15.47
N LEU A 224 -8.46 3.34 -14.75
CA LEU A 224 -9.37 2.77 -13.76
C LEU A 224 -9.62 3.78 -12.63
N GLY A 225 -8.57 4.39 -12.11
CA GLY A 225 -8.68 5.32 -11.01
C GLY A 225 -9.52 6.55 -11.33
N VAL A 226 -9.39 7.11 -12.54
CA VAL A 226 -10.23 8.22 -13.01
C VAL A 226 -11.69 7.76 -13.20
N ALA A 227 -11.92 6.58 -13.75
CA ALA A 227 -13.25 6.00 -13.87
C ALA A 227 -13.93 5.79 -12.51
N MET A 228 -13.17 5.59 -11.44
CA MET A 228 -13.63 5.47 -10.07
C MET A 228 -13.71 6.81 -9.32
N GLY A 229 -13.43 7.93 -9.98
CA GLY A 229 -13.54 9.28 -9.42
C GLY A 229 -12.25 9.87 -8.83
N GLY A 230 -11.11 9.22 -9.01
CA GLY A 230 -9.81 9.77 -8.67
C GLY A 230 -9.35 10.83 -9.68
N ASN A 231 -8.41 11.68 -9.29
CA ASN A 231 -7.85 12.72 -10.12
C ASN A 231 -6.60 12.21 -10.87
N LEU A 232 -6.51 12.46 -12.17
CA LEU A 232 -5.35 12.07 -13.00
C LEU A 232 -4.02 12.56 -12.42
N GLU A 233 -3.96 13.77 -11.90
CA GLU A 233 -2.75 14.35 -11.29
C GLU A 233 -2.26 13.54 -10.10
N THR A 234 -3.13 12.90 -9.34
CA THR A 234 -2.77 12.03 -8.21
C THR A 234 -1.98 10.81 -8.68
N PHE A 235 -2.36 10.23 -9.83
CA PHE A 235 -1.64 9.07 -10.39
C PHE A 235 -0.27 9.45 -10.96
N LEU A 236 -0.07 10.70 -11.38
CA LEU A 236 1.23 11.23 -11.80
C LEU A 236 2.11 11.69 -10.62
N GLY A 237 1.54 11.71 -9.41
CA GLY A 237 2.19 12.14 -8.18
C GLY A 237 2.84 11.00 -7.38
N LEU A 238 3.03 11.29 -6.07
CA LEU A 238 3.76 10.41 -5.15
C LEU A 238 3.08 9.05 -4.94
N SER A 239 1.76 9.01 -4.75
CA SER A 239 1.01 7.76 -4.51
C SER A 239 0.77 6.92 -5.77
N GLY A 240 0.92 7.51 -6.96
CA GLY A 240 0.85 6.83 -8.24
C GLY A 240 2.23 6.50 -8.78
N MET A 241 2.76 7.38 -9.65
CA MET A 241 4.05 7.19 -10.33
C MET A 241 5.22 6.97 -9.35
N GLY A 242 5.32 7.79 -8.30
CA GLY A 242 6.43 7.70 -7.34
C GLY A 242 6.48 6.34 -6.66
N ASP A 243 5.33 5.88 -6.13
CA ASP A 243 5.23 4.60 -5.44
C ASP A 243 5.33 3.40 -6.40
N LEU A 244 4.88 3.55 -7.64
CA LEU A 244 5.05 2.56 -8.71
C LEU A 244 6.54 2.35 -9.03
N ILE A 245 7.28 3.43 -9.28
CA ILE A 245 8.71 3.37 -9.65
C ILE A 245 9.49 2.65 -8.56
N VAL A 246 9.40 3.12 -7.32
CA VAL A 246 10.16 2.53 -6.21
C VAL A 246 9.80 1.05 -6.00
N THR A 247 8.53 0.67 -6.17
CA THR A 247 8.09 -0.71 -5.94
C THR A 247 8.51 -1.66 -7.07
N CYS A 248 8.57 -1.18 -8.32
CA CYS A 248 9.02 -1.97 -9.47
C CYS A 248 10.54 -2.14 -9.55
N THR A 249 11.32 -1.26 -8.89
CA THR A 249 12.79 -1.25 -9.04
C THR A 249 13.54 -1.66 -7.77
N SER A 250 12.87 -1.68 -6.62
CA SER A 250 13.50 -1.98 -5.34
C SER A 250 13.54 -3.48 -5.03
N LEU A 251 14.69 -3.94 -4.53
CA LEU A 251 14.86 -5.30 -3.99
C LEU A 251 14.08 -5.51 -2.68
N HIS A 252 13.65 -4.46 -2.00
CA HIS A 252 12.78 -4.54 -0.82
C HIS A 252 11.33 -4.86 -1.18
N SER A 253 10.95 -4.76 -2.45
CA SER A 253 9.58 -5.00 -2.89
C SER A 253 9.22 -6.48 -2.88
N ARG A 254 8.37 -6.89 -1.95
CA ARG A 254 7.80 -8.24 -1.88
C ARG A 254 7.05 -8.65 -3.15
N ASN A 255 6.33 -7.70 -3.76
CA ASN A 255 5.60 -7.94 -4.99
C ASN A 255 6.55 -8.20 -6.16
N HIS A 256 7.58 -7.37 -6.31
CA HIS A 256 8.62 -7.57 -7.31
C HIS A 256 9.33 -8.92 -7.11
N ASN A 257 9.72 -9.26 -5.89
CA ASN A 257 10.41 -10.52 -5.58
C ASN A 257 9.53 -11.75 -5.89
N ALA A 258 8.24 -11.71 -5.54
CA ALA A 258 7.31 -12.78 -5.91
C ALA A 258 7.18 -12.92 -7.43
N GLY A 259 7.04 -11.79 -8.14
CA GLY A 259 7.03 -11.76 -9.61
C GLY A 259 8.31 -12.32 -10.23
N TYR A 260 9.48 -11.97 -9.68
CA TYR A 260 10.77 -12.49 -10.13
C TYR A 260 10.82 -14.03 -10.05
N LEU A 261 10.38 -14.61 -8.94
CA LEU A 261 10.31 -16.07 -8.78
C LEU A 261 9.35 -16.70 -9.79
N ILE A 262 8.18 -16.10 -10.02
CA ILE A 262 7.23 -16.56 -11.04
C ILE A 262 7.85 -16.50 -12.43
N GLY A 263 8.56 -15.41 -12.77
CA GLY A 263 9.32 -15.30 -14.03
C GLY A 263 10.40 -16.37 -14.19
N LYS A 264 10.99 -16.84 -13.10
CA LYS A 264 11.92 -17.98 -13.05
C LYS A 264 11.23 -19.35 -13.12
N GLY A 265 9.90 -19.41 -13.23
CA GLY A 265 9.14 -20.64 -13.39
C GLY A 265 8.56 -21.22 -12.10
N TYR A 266 8.62 -20.50 -10.98
CA TYR A 266 7.92 -20.91 -9.76
C TYR A 266 6.41 -20.76 -9.92
N THR A 267 5.63 -21.65 -9.31
CA THR A 267 4.19 -21.45 -9.18
C THR A 267 3.93 -20.27 -8.24
N MET A 268 2.77 -19.60 -8.36
CA MET A 268 2.35 -18.55 -7.44
C MET A 268 2.50 -18.98 -5.98
N LYS A 269 2.02 -20.20 -5.64
CA LYS A 269 2.09 -20.72 -4.28
C LYS A 269 3.54 -20.84 -3.77
N ALA A 270 4.42 -21.41 -4.56
CA ALA A 270 5.84 -21.56 -4.20
C ALA A 270 6.55 -20.22 -4.07
N ALA A 271 6.24 -19.25 -4.93
CA ALA A 271 6.78 -17.89 -4.83
C ALA A 271 6.33 -17.18 -3.54
N MET A 272 5.06 -17.32 -3.15
CA MET A 272 4.55 -16.75 -1.90
C MET A 272 5.17 -17.40 -0.65
N GLU A 273 5.37 -18.72 -0.67
CA GLU A 273 6.03 -19.47 0.41
C GLU A 273 7.48 -19.02 0.60
N GLU A 274 8.19 -18.72 -0.50
CA GLU A 274 9.58 -18.23 -0.46
C GLU A 274 9.67 -16.79 0.06
N VAL A 275 8.76 -15.91 -0.32
CA VAL A 275 8.71 -14.51 0.15
C VAL A 275 8.37 -14.41 1.64
N LYS A 276 7.64 -15.38 2.22
CA LYS A 276 7.29 -15.49 3.66
C LYS A 276 6.53 -14.31 4.26
N GLN A 277 6.02 -13.42 3.44
CA GLN A 277 5.25 -12.24 3.84
C GLN A 277 4.05 -12.06 2.90
N VAL A 278 3.09 -11.23 3.30
CA VAL A 278 1.92 -10.90 2.45
C VAL A 278 2.38 -10.22 1.17
N VAL A 279 1.99 -10.77 0.03
CA VAL A 279 2.21 -10.23 -1.32
C VAL A 279 0.91 -9.55 -1.76
N GLU A 280 0.80 -8.25 -1.48
CA GLU A 280 -0.42 -7.48 -1.75
C GLU A 280 -0.81 -7.47 -3.24
N GLY A 281 0.17 -7.57 -4.15
CA GLY A 281 -0.08 -7.64 -5.59
C GLY A 281 -0.88 -8.86 -6.01
N VAL A 282 -0.73 -10.01 -5.34
CA VAL A 282 -1.53 -11.21 -5.58
C VAL A 282 -2.98 -10.98 -5.11
N ASN A 283 -3.15 -10.42 -3.91
CA ASN A 283 -4.49 -10.13 -3.37
C ASN A 283 -5.22 -9.07 -4.21
N SER A 284 -4.49 -8.03 -4.65
CA SER A 284 -5.06 -6.93 -5.42
C SER A 284 -5.33 -7.28 -6.89
N ALA A 285 -4.69 -8.31 -7.45
CA ALA A 285 -4.84 -8.65 -8.87
C ALA A 285 -6.28 -9.02 -9.26
N ARG A 286 -6.94 -9.85 -8.45
CA ARG A 286 -8.35 -10.22 -8.68
C ARG A 286 -9.28 -9.03 -8.52
N ALA A 287 -9.12 -8.26 -7.45
CA ALA A 287 -9.94 -7.07 -7.20
C ALA A 287 -9.77 -6.04 -8.33
N ALA A 288 -8.54 -5.84 -8.82
CA ALA A 288 -8.25 -4.96 -9.95
C ALA A 288 -8.98 -5.40 -11.23
N LEU A 289 -8.97 -6.70 -11.55
CA LEU A 289 -9.68 -7.25 -12.71
C LEU A 289 -11.20 -7.10 -12.57
N LEU A 290 -11.76 -7.37 -11.39
CA LEU A 290 -13.19 -7.19 -11.13
C LEU A 290 -13.61 -5.73 -11.22
N LEU A 291 -12.80 -4.80 -10.71
CA LEU A 291 -13.03 -3.36 -10.86
C LEU A 291 -12.93 -2.91 -12.32
N ALA A 292 -11.93 -3.39 -13.06
CA ALA A 292 -11.79 -3.10 -14.50
C ALA A 292 -13.05 -3.50 -15.27
N ASN A 293 -13.59 -4.69 -15.01
CA ASN A 293 -14.84 -5.17 -15.60
C ASN A 293 -16.05 -4.32 -15.17
N LYS A 294 -16.16 -4.00 -13.88
CA LYS A 294 -17.28 -3.19 -13.33
C LYS A 294 -17.32 -1.77 -13.94
N TYR A 295 -16.15 -1.17 -14.16
CA TYR A 295 -16.03 0.18 -14.73
C TYR A 295 -15.79 0.20 -16.24
N HIS A 296 -15.80 -0.96 -16.91
CA HIS A 296 -15.56 -1.11 -18.35
C HIS A 296 -14.22 -0.53 -18.82
N VAL A 297 -13.18 -0.68 -18.02
CA VAL A 297 -11.83 -0.19 -18.32
C VAL A 297 -10.96 -1.36 -18.78
N SER A 298 -10.30 -1.21 -19.94
CA SER A 298 -9.35 -2.21 -20.44
C SER A 298 -8.04 -2.12 -19.67
N MET A 299 -7.62 -3.22 -19.03
CA MET A 299 -6.40 -3.35 -18.25
C MET A 299 -5.63 -4.61 -18.64
N PRO A 300 -5.06 -4.67 -19.86
CA PRO A 300 -4.44 -5.87 -20.38
C PRO A 300 -3.28 -6.44 -19.57
N ILE A 301 -2.50 -5.61 -18.89
CA ILE A 301 -1.43 -6.09 -18.00
C ILE A 301 -2.05 -6.80 -16.79
N VAL A 302 -3.09 -6.21 -16.20
CA VAL A 302 -3.81 -6.81 -15.06
C VAL A 302 -4.49 -8.11 -15.48
N GLU A 303 -5.09 -8.16 -16.68
CA GLU A 303 -5.69 -9.38 -17.26
C GLU A 303 -4.63 -10.50 -17.37
N GLN A 304 -3.48 -10.22 -18.00
CA GLN A 304 -2.42 -11.22 -18.17
C GLN A 304 -1.80 -11.67 -16.84
N ILE A 305 -1.64 -10.78 -15.87
CA ILE A 305 -1.17 -11.16 -14.54
C ILE A 305 -2.16 -12.09 -13.84
N ASN A 306 -3.47 -11.85 -13.96
CA ASN A 306 -4.49 -12.77 -13.42
C ASN A 306 -4.42 -14.16 -14.06
N GLU A 307 -4.23 -14.25 -15.39
CA GLU A 307 -4.06 -15.52 -16.10
C GLU A 307 -2.82 -16.29 -15.64
N VAL A 308 -1.71 -15.57 -15.36
CA VAL A 308 -0.48 -16.18 -14.83
C VAL A 308 -0.63 -16.64 -13.36
N LEU A 309 -1.34 -15.86 -12.54
CA LEU A 309 -1.49 -16.18 -11.12
C LEU A 309 -2.53 -17.27 -10.85
N PHE A 310 -3.65 -17.26 -11.57
CA PHE A 310 -4.85 -18.02 -11.24
C PHE A 310 -5.35 -18.93 -12.37
N GLY A 311 -4.84 -18.76 -13.58
CA GLY A 311 -5.07 -19.61 -14.74
C GLY A 311 -3.90 -20.56 -14.99
N ASP A 312 -3.85 -21.08 -16.21
CA ASP A 312 -2.82 -22.02 -16.64
C ASP A 312 -1.75 -21.39 -17.56
N LYS A 313 -1.79 -20.06 -17.72
CA LYS A 313 -0.89 -19.34 -18.63
C LYS A 313 0.49 -19.15 -18.02
N THR A 314 1.52 -19.44 -18.80
CA THR A 314 2.89 -19.15 -18.41
C THR A 314 3.18 -17.64 -18.51
N ALA A 315 4.13 -17.16 -17.71
CA ALA A 315 4.60 -15.77 -17.79
C ALA A 315 5.08 -15.37 -19.19
N LYS A 316 5.70 -16.31 -19.92
CA LYS A 316 6.18 -16.11 -21.29
C LYS A 316 5.03 -15.94 -22.29
N GLU A 317 4.00 -16.77 -22.21
CA GLU A 317 2.80 -16.68 -23.06
C GLU A 317 2.07 -15.36 -22.82
N ALA A 318 1.88 -14.97 -21.53
CA ALA A 318 1.26 -13.71 -21.17
C ALA A 318 1.98 -12.50 -21.78
N LEU A 319 3.30 -12.50 -21.75
CA LEU A 319 4.11 -11.45 -22.37
C LEU A 319 3.89 -11.41 -23.90
N PHE A 320 3.97 -12.56 -24.58
CA PHE A 320 3.78 -12.61 -26.03
C PHE A 320 2.39 -12.10 -26.44
N GLU A 321 1.35 -12.40 -25.69
CA GLU A 321 0.01 -11.87 -25.95
C GLU A 321 -0.06 -10.36 -25.81
N LEU A 322 0.62 -9.76 -24.82
CA LEU A 322 0.69 -8.30 -24.67
C LEU A 322 1.34 -7.65 -25.90
N PHE A 323 2.40 -8.24 -26.45
CA PHE A 323 3.07 -7.73 -27.65
C PHE A 323 2.31 -8.02 -28.97
N ALA A 324 1.53 -9.09 -29.02
CA ALA A 324 0.73 -9.47 -30.19
C ALA A 324 -0.59 -8.69 -30.35
N ARG A 325 -0.91 -7.80 -29.41
CA ARG A 325 -2.13 -6.98 -29.48
C ARG A 325 -2.15 -6.11 -30.73
N ALA A 326 -3.37 -5.79 -31.18
CA ALA A 326 -3.56 -4.89 -32.31
C ALA A 326 -2.82 -3.56 -32.11
N ARG A 327 -2.38 -2.96 -33.21
CA ARG A 327 -1.73 -1.66 -33.21
C ARG A 327 -2.63 -0.62 -32.53
N GLN A 328 -2.06 0.17 -31.66
CA GLN A 328 -2.76 1.23 -30.93
C GLN A 328 -2.00 2.56 -31.06
N GLU A 329 -2.74 3.64 -30.97
CA GLU A 329 -2.18 4.97 -30.92
C GLU A 329 -1.71 5.28 -29.49
N GLU A 330 -0.60 5.98 -29.35
CA GLU A 330 -0.12 6.46 -28.03
C GLU A 330 -1.05 7.53 -27.48
N ILE A 331 -1.46 8.44 -28.35
CA ILE A 331 -2.43 9.51 -28.10
C ILE A 331 -3.38 9.52 -29.30
N ASN A 332 -4.68 9.58 -29.04
CA ASN A 332 -5.67 9.66 -30.12
C ASN A 332 -5.36 10.88 -31.03
N TRP A 333 -5.27 10.63 -32.32
CA TRP A 333 -5.21 11.71 -33.29
C TRP A 333 -6.53 12.46 -33.21
N SER A 334 -6.51 13.72 -32.78
CA SER A 334 -7.64 14.62 -33.00
C SER A 334 -7.75 14.76 -34.52
N ASP A 335 -8.84 14.27 -35.11
CA ASP A 335 -9.19 14.58 -36.47
C ASP A 335 -9.13 16.11 -36.58
N GLY A 336 -8.19 16.60 -37.41
CA GLY A 336 -7.82 18.01 -37.44
C GLY A 336 -9.04 18.92 -37.57
N GLN A 337 -9.19 19.79 -36.62
CA GLN A 337 -9.92 21.06 -36.77
C GLN A 337 -8.95 22.13 -37.24
#